data_443472f03085a7504663419a1fb73e88
#
_entry.id   443472f03085a7504663419a1fb73e88
#
_cell.length_a   1.000
_cell.length_b   1.000
_cell.length_c   1.000
_cell.angle_alpha   90.00
_cell.angle_beta   90.00
_cell.angle_gamma   90.00
#
_symmetry.space_group_name_H-M   'P 1'
#
loop_
_entity.id
_entity.type
_entity.pdbx_description
1 polymer ?
#
loop_
_entity_poly.entity_id
_entity_poly.type
_entity_poly.pdbx_seq_one_letter_code
_entity_poly.pdbx_strand_id
1 'polypeptide(L)'
;MRKISSLAMLDRSVAPPLLPIEHISFVAPQITVLNNGAKLFWRNGLQNETSKIELHFAAGSASNDPLTASLCAGLLINGSATQTAKQIHKALDAVGAYYDVSLSQESSVVTLYALKDQLLKASQIFHESLFTAVFPIKEVQELVHSRRQKYTVQEQKVSFLAQRQFQRSLMAGSTYANLIQLSDFDRADRAQIQAFHAEHYLKGLKKVFLVGDLTTEDLNGFEALLH
;
A
#
# COMPACT_ATOMS: atom_id res chain seq x y z
N MET A 1 37.45 5.01 -9.32
CA MET A 1 38.12 4.45 -8.12
C MET A 1 38.40 5.57 -7.14
N ARG A 2 37.54 5.79 -6.14
CA ARG A 2 37.84 6.68 -5.01
C ARG A 2 38.76 5.94 -4.05
N LYS A 3 39.99 6.47 -3.85
CA LYS A 3 40.93 5.98 -2.86
C LYS A 3 40.25 6.06 -1.47
N ILE A 4 40.08 4.93 -0.81
CA ILE A 4 39.75 4.85 0.61
C ILE A 4 41.00 5.35 1.33
N SER A 5 41.02 6.65 1.67
CA SER A 5 42.04 7.22 2.55
C SER A 5 41.82 6.64 3.96
N SER A 6 42.94 6.26 4.58
CA SER A 6 43.10 5.70 5.91
C SER A 6 41.92 5.94 6.86
N LEU A 7 41.32 4.84 7.35
CA LEU A 7 40.37 4.87 8.48
C LEU A 7 41.09 5.54 9.69
N ALA A 8 40.91 6.84 9.84
CA ALA A 8 41.21 7.47 11.10
C ALA A 8 40.36 6.78 12.16
N MET A 9 41.01 6.17 13.15
CA MET A 9 40.31 5.56 14.28
C MET A 9 39.46 6.67 14.94
N LEU A 10 38.14 6.53 14.86
CA LEU A 10 37.20 7.45 15.48
C LEU A 10 37.41 7.46 17.00
N ASP A 11 37.84 8.57 17.55
CA ASP A 11 37.89 8.79 18.99
C ASP A 11 36.45 8.95 19.52
N ARG A 12 35.95 7.90 20.14
CA ARG A 12 34.59 7.87 20.72
C ARG A 12 34.46 8.59 22.05
N SER A 13 35.56 9.11 22.61
CA SER A 13 35.54 9.92 23.84
C SER A 13 35.13 11.36 23.54
N VAL A 14 35.23 11.80 22.28
CA VAL A 14 34.85 13.13 21.83
C VAL A 14 33.52 13.07 21.09
N ALA A 15 32.49 13.78 21.58
CA ALA A 15 31.22 13.92 20.91
C ALA A 15 31.40 14.59 19.54
N PRO A 16 30.74 14.14 18.48
CA PRO A 16 30.80 14.81 17.20
C PRO A 16 30.22 16.23 17.30
N PRO A 17 30.78 17.22 16.58
CA PRO A 17 30.27 18.58 16.62
C PRO A 17 28.83 18.64 16.10
N LEU A 18 27.95 19.29 16.87
CA LEU A 18 26.58 19.59 16.40
C LEU A 18 26.69 20.81 15.47
N LEU A 19 26.49 20.52 14.17
CA LEU A 19 26.42 21.59 13.17
C LEU A 19 24.94 22.00 13.00
N PRO A 20 24.62 23.31 13.03
CA PRO A 20 23.26 23.76 12.72
C PRO A 20 22.90 23.42 11.27
N ILE A 21 21.70 22.94 11.06
CA ILE A 21 21.14 22.77 9.71
C ILE A 21 20.67 24.14 9.24
N GLU A 22 21.49 24.82 8.45
CA GLU A 22 21.17 26.16 7.98
C GLU A 22 20.15 26.21 6.85
N HIS A 23 20.13 25.15 6.01
CA HIS A 23 19.23 25.09 4.86
C HIS A 23 18.91 23.64 4.47
N ILE A 24 17.63 23.37 4.23
CA ILE A 24 17.16 22.10 3.65
C ILE A 24 16.54 22.42 2.28
N SER A 25 17.13 21.88 1.22
CA SER A 25 16.61 22.02 -0.13
C SER A 25 15.88 20.73 -0.55
N PHE A 26 14.62 20.88 -0.94
CA PHE A 26 13.83 19.80 -1.52
C PHE A 26 13.72 19.98 -3.04
N VAL A 27 14.02 18.93 -3.80
CA VAL A 27 13.77 18.93 -5.23
C VAL A 27 12.32 18.55 -5.47
N ALA A 28 11.56 19.41 -6.14
CA ALA A 28 10.17 19.15 -6.47
C ALA A 28 10.04 17.94 -7.40
N PRO A 29 9.01 17.09 -7.24
CA PRO A 29 8.70 16.02 -8.20
C PRO A 29 8.19 16.62 -9.50
N GLN A 30 8.31 15.86 -10.58
CA GLN A 30 7.58 16.12 -11.81
C GLN A 30 6.15 15.58 -11.65
N ILE A 31 5.19 16.21 -12.34
CA ILE A 31 3.77 15.87 -12.21
C ILE A 31 3.19 15.65 -13.61
N THR A 32 2.61 14.45 -13.82
CA THR A 32 1.84 14.10 -15.02
C THR A 32 0.40 13.80 -14.59
N VAL A 33 -0.58 14.20 -15.40
CA VAL A 33 -1.99 13.84 -15.19
C VAL A 33 -2.30 12.64 -16.09
N LEU A 34 -2.72 11.53 -15.49
CA LEU A 34 -3.11 10.31 -16.20
C LEU A 34 -4.50 10.46 -16.84
N ASN A 35 -4.83 9.60 -17.81
CA ASN A 35 -6.13 9.66 -18.53
C ASN A 35 -7.34 9.49 -17.61
N ASN A 36 -7.20 8.75 -16.51
CA ASN A 36 -8.24 8.60 -15.50
C ASN A 36 -8.35 9.78 -14.51
N GLY A 37 -7.57 10.87 -14.73
CA GLY A 37 -7.53 12.06 -13.89
C GLY A 37 -6.66 11.95 -12.64
N ALA A 38 -6.05 10.81 -12.36
CA ALA A 38 -5.11 10.68 -11.26
C ALA A 38 -3.80 11.44 -11.55
N LYS A 39 -3.13 11.90 -10.50
CA LYS A 39 -1.84 12.60 -10.64
C LYS A 39 -0.68 11.65 -10.36
N LEU A 40 0.20 11.48 -11.33
CA LEU A 40 1.49 10.80 -11.18
C LEU A 40 2.55 11.83 -10.75
N PHE A 41 3.08 11.64 -9.56
CA PHE A 41 4.23 12.36 -9.03
C PHE A 41 5.45 11.47 -9.18
N TRP A 42 6.44 11.91 -9.95
CA TRP A 42 7.62 11.11 -10.13
C TRP A 42 8.90 11.90 -9.96
N ARG A 43 9.92 11.20 -9.52
CA ARG A 43 11.26 11.77 -9.37
C ARG A 43 12.30 10.76 -9.79
N ASN A 44 13.17 11.20 -10.70
CA ASN A 44 14.35 10.50 -11.16
C ASN A 44 15.63 11.08 -10.51
N GLY A 45 16.75 10.40 -10.70
CA GLY A 45 18.09 10.88 -10.32
C GLY A 45 18.50 10.49 -8.90
N LEU A 46 17.79 9.57 -8.27
CA LEU A 46 18.26 8.88 -7.09
C LEU A 46 19.11 7.70 -7.53
N GLN A 47 20.41 7.72 -7.25
CA GLN A 47 21.33 6.61 -7.56
C GLN A 47 21.06 5.41 -6.62
N ASN A 48 19.84 4.89 -6.64
CA ASN A 48 19.40 3.77 -5.81
C ASN A 48 19.09 2.56 -6.69
N GLU A 49 19.47 1.39 -6.23
CA GLU A 49 19.17 0.11 -6.89
C GLU A 49 17.70 -0.30 -6.75
N THR A 50 16.94 0.37 -5.87
CA THR A 50 15.54 0.09 -5.61
C THR A 50 14.65 1.26 -6.00
N SER A 51 13.51 0.94 -6.60
CA SER A 51 12.45 1.88 -6.93
C SER A 51 11.21 1.59 -6.08
N LYS A 52 10.43 2.64 -5.79
CA LYS A 52 9.20 2.58 -5.02
C LYS A 52 8.04 3.16 -5.82
N ILE A 53 6.93 2.43 -5.83
CA ILE A 53 5.66 2.87 -6.38
C ILE A 53 4.62 2.90 -5.26
N GLU A 54 3.87 3.98 -5.13
CA GLU A 54 2.69 4.05 -4.27
C GLU A 54 1.46 4.43 -5.08
N LEU A 55 0.42 3.62 -4.96
CA LEU A 55 -0.89 3.87 -5.53
C LEU A 55 -1.84 4.28 -4.40
N HIS A 56 -2.37 5.49 -4.44
CA HIS A 56 -3.28 6.05 -3.43
C HIS A 56 -4.73 6.02 -3.95
N PHE A 57 -5.56 5.26 -3.27
CA PHE A 57 -6.96 5.07 -3.62
C PHE A 57 -7.90 5.74 -2.61
N ALA A 58 -9.05 6.24 -3.08
CA ALA A 58 -10.16 6.67 -2.23
C ALA A 58 -10.95 5.44 -1.72
N ALA A 59 -10.26 4.56 -1.00
CA ALA A 59 -10.73 3.25 -0.56
C ALA A 59 -10.56 3.08 0.97
N GLY A 60 -11.00 4.10 1.71
CA GLY A 60 -10.88 4.11 3.17
C GLY A 60 -11.98 3.33 3.88
N SER A 61 -11.72 2.92 5.14
CA SER A 61 -12.67 2.16 5.95
C SER A 61 -13.87 2.99 6.44
N ALA A 62 -13.78 4.32 6.47
CA ALA A 62 -14.89 5.19 6.87
C ALA A 62 -15.90 5.45 5.73
N SER A 63 -15.57 5.12 4.48
CA SER A 63 -16.44 5.37 3.31
C SER A 63 -17.61 4.38 3.20
N ASN A 64 -17.47 3.18 3.79
CA ASN A 64 -18.45 2.08 3.72
C ASN A 64 -18.38 1.20 4.97
N ASP A 65 -18.70 -0.09 4.82
CA ASP A 65 -18.49 -1.09 5.84
C ASP A 65 -16.99 -1.26 6.13
N PRO A 66 -16.52 -0.94 7.34
CA PRO A 66 -15.10 -1.02 7.70
C PRO A 66 -14.51 -2.42 7.54
N LEU A 67 -15.30 -3.47 7.76
CA LEU A 67 -14.85 -4.85 7.57
C LEU A 67 -14.64 -5.16 6.10
N THR A 68 -15.59 -4.82 5.23
CA THR A 68 -15.49 -5.02 3.78
C THR A 68 -14.28 -4.29 3.20
N ALA A 69 -14.05 -3.02 3.57
CA ALA A 69 -12.86 -2.28 3.18
C ALA A 69 -11.56 -2.99 3.61
N SER A 70 -11.53 -3.45 4.86
CA SER A 70 -10.38 -4.17 5.44
C SER A 70 -10.14 -5.51 4.74
N LEU A 71 -11.18 -6.30 4.47
CA LEU A 71 -11.07 -7.57 3.75
C LEU A 71 -10.60 -7.36 2.31
N CYS A 72 -11.16 -6.37 1.61
CA CYS A 72 -10.76 -6.03 0.26
C CYS A 72 -9.26 -5.67 0.20
N ALA A 73 -8.80 -4.76 1.05
CA ALA A 73 -7.39 -4.37 1.13
C ALA A 73 -6.47 -5.57 1.40
N GLY A 74 -6.87 -6.50 2.27
CA GLY A 74 -6.09 -7.68 2.62
C GLY A 74 -6.06 -8.76 1.54
N LEU A 75 -6.91 -8.68 0.51
CA LEU A 75 -7.04 -9.70 -0.53
C LEU A 75 -6.67 -9.21 -1.94
N LEU A 76 -6.24 -7.96 -2.10
CA LEU A 76 -5.97 -7.35 -3.40
C LEU A 76 -5.01 -8.17 -4.29
N ILE A 77 -4.03 -8.83 -3.67
CA ILE A 77 -2.98 -9.59 -4.36
C ILE A 77 -3.16 -11.11 -4.15
N ASN A 78 -4.33 -11.54 -3.68
CA ASN A 78 -4.58 -12.95 -3.35
C ASN A 78 -5.34 -13.71 -4.46
N GLY A 79 -5.17 -13.33 -5.70
CA GLY A 79 -5.70 -13.99 -6.88
C GLY A 79 -6.22 -13.02 -7.91
N SER A 80 -5.82 -13.21 -9.17
CA SER A 80 -6.25 -12.45 -10.32
C SER A 80 -7.10 -13.32 -11.26
N ALA A 81 -7.57 -12.73 -12.35
CA ALA A 81 -8.30 -13.45 -13.39
C ALA A 81 -7.49 -14.61 -14.01
N THR A 82 -6.16 -14.52 -14.00
CA THR A 82 -5.25 -15.47 -14.67
C THR A 82 -4.37 -16.25 -13.70
N GLN A 83 -4.16 -15.78 -12.47
CA GLN A 83 -3.19 -16.32 -11.53
C GLN A 83 -3.78 -16.53 -10.13
N THR A 84 -3.39 -17.63 -9.50
CA THR A 84 -3.67 -17.88 -8.08
C THR A 84 -2.76 -17.05 -7.17
N ALA A 85 -3.14 -16.85 -5.90
CA ALA A 85 -2.30 -16.16 -4.89
C ALA A 85 -0.86 -16.69 -4.87
N LYS A 86 -0.69 -18.03 -4.84
CA LYS A 86 0.61 -18.68 -4.83
C LYS A 86 1.46 -18.34 -6.07
N GLN A 87 0.83 -18.27 -7.25
CA GLN A 87 1.54 -17.92 -8.50
C GLN A 87 1.96 -16.47 -8.51
N ILE A 88 1.10 -15.55 -8.05
CA ILE A 88 1.40 -14.12 -7.95
C ILE A 88 2.57 -13.89 -6.99
N HIS A 89 2.50 -14.45 -5.78
CA HIS A 89 3.57 -14.28 -4.78
C HIS A 89 4.90 -14.85 -5.31
N LYS A 90 4.88 -16.06 -5.91
CA LYS A 90 6.07 -16.66 -6.53
C LYS A 90 6.63 -15.79 -7.67
N ALA A 91 5.77 -15.14 -8.46
CA ALA A 91 6.20 -14.27 -9.56
C ALA A 91 6.85 -12.98 -9.04
N LEU A 92 6.29 -12.37 -7.99
CA LEU A 92 6.88 -11.20 -7.32
C LEU A 92 8.21 -11.55 -6.64
N ASP A 93 8.27 -12.67 -5.91
CA ASP A 93 9.49 -13.16 -5.27
C ASP A 93 10.61 -13.41 -6.30
N ALA A 94 10.27 -13.97 -7.47
CA ALA A 94 11.24 -14.26 -8.53
C ALA A 94 11.88 -12.99 -9.15
N VAL A 95 11.22 -11.85 -9.04
CA VAL A 95 11.76 -10.54 -9.46
C VAL A 95 12.27 -9.70 -8.29
N GLY A 96 12.33 -10.27 -7.08
CA GLY A 96 12.77 -9.57 -5.87
C GLY A 96 11.89 -8.39 -5.48
N ALA A 97 10.59 -8.45 -5.83
CA ALA A 97 9.64 -7.39 -5.52
C ALA A 97 8.92 -7.66 -4.20
N TYR A 98 8.68 -6.58 -3.45
CA TYR A 98 7.93 -6.60 -2.20
C TYR A 98 6.76 -5.60 -2.30
N TYR A 99 5.61 -5.97 -1.76
CA TYR A 99 4.47 -5.07 -1.69
C TYR A 99 3.92 -4.94 -0.27
N ASP A 100 3.25 -3.83 -0.01
CA ASP A 100 2.51 -3.55 1.22
C ASP A 100 1.16 -2.89 0.90
N VAL A 101 0.16 -3.16 1.73
CA VAL A 101 -1.16 -2.52 1.64
C VAL A 101 -1.51 -1.91 2.98
N SER A 102 -1.56 -0.59 3.01
CA SER A 102 -1.96 0.20 4.18
C SER A 102 -3.37 0.75 3.99
N LEU A 103 -4.24 0.49 4.95
CA LEU A 103 -5.62 0.99 4.98
C LEU A 103 -5.78 2.00 6.12
N SER A 104 -6.23 3.20 5.76
CA SER A 104 -6.66 4.23 6.71
C SER A 104 -8.18 4.40 6.70
N GLN A 105 -8.68 5.38 7.45
CA GLN A 105 -10.11 5.70 7.42
C GLN A 105 -10.56 6.31 6.10
N GLU A 106 -9.70 7.08 5.43
CA GLU A 106 -10.06 7.80 4.19
C GLU A 106 -9.50 7.18 2.92
N SER A 107 -8.41 6.44 3.02
CA SER A 107 -7.66 5.96 1.85
C SER A 107 -7.03 4.60 2.07
N SER A 108 -6.74 3.94 0.96
CA SER A 108 -5.82 2.81 0.91
C SER A 108 -4.61 3.18 0.08
N VAL A 109 -3.43 2.82 0.58
CA VAL A 109 -2.16 2.98 -0.12
C VAL A 109 -1.59 1.61 -0.41
N VAL A 110 -1.36 1.33 -1.68
CA VAL A 110 -0.76 0.07 -2.13
C VAL A 110 0.63 0.39 -2.64
N THR A 111 1.65 -0.18 -2.00
CA THR A 111 3.05 0.12 -2.25
C THR A 111 3.74 -1.08 -2.87
N LEU A 112 4.54 -0.85 -3.91
CA LEU A 112 5.44 -1.83 -4.51
C LEU A 112 6.87 -1.34 -4.39
N TYR A 113 7.76 -2.21 -3.97
CA TYR A 113 9.21 -2.04 -4.03
C TYR A 113 9.79 -3.04 -5.01
N ALA A 114 10.64 -2.58 -5.91
CA ALA A 114 11.30 -3.44 -6.89
C ALA A 114 12.74 -2.99 -7.14
N LEU A 115 13.57 -3.92 -7.58
CA LEU A 115 14.89 -3.57 -8.12
C LEU A 115 14.72 -2.78 -9.41
N LYS A 116 15.64 -1.89 -9.67
CA LYS A 116 15.65 -0.99 -10.84
C LYS A 116 15.44 -1.75 -12.16
N ASP A 117 16.21 -2.80 -12.38
CA ASP A 117 16.18 -3.63 -13.60
C ASP A 117 14.93 -4.54 -13.70
N GLN A 118 14.18 -4.70 -12.61
CA GLN A 118 12.95 -5.50 -12.54
C GLN A 118 11.68 -4.66 -12.40
N LEU A 119 11.82 -3.32 -12.36
CA LEU A 119 10.71 -2.42 -12.04
C LEU A 119 9.49 -2.62 -12.95
N LEU A 120 9.69 -2.60 -14.26
CA LEU A 120 8.59 -2.72 -15.22
C LEU A 120 7.89 -4.09 -15.12
N LYS A 121 8.68 -5.17 -15.00
CA LYS A 121 8.13 -6.52 -14.86
C LYS A 121 7.37 -6.70 -13.55
N ALA A 122 7.92 -6.20 -12.44
CA ALA A 122 7.24 -6.21 -11.15
C ALA A 122 5.94 -5.40 -11.20
N SER A 123 5.96 -4.23 -11.86
CA SER A 123 4.78 -3.38 -12.04
C SER A 123 3.68 -4.05 -12.86
N GLN A 124 4.03 -4.80 -13.90
CA GLN A 124 3.06 -5.56 -14.70
C GLN A 124 2.36 -6.64 -13.87
N ILE A 125 3.13 -7.47 -13.14
CA ILE A 125 2.57 -8.51 -12.26
C ILE A 125 1.65 -7.87 -11.20
N PHE A 126 2.13 -6.79 -10.59
CA PHE A 126 1.41 -6.07 -9.54
C PHE A 126 0.13 -5.42 -10.05
N HIS A 127 0.20 -4.72 -11.19
CA HIS A 127 -0.95 -4.11 -11.84
C HIS A 127 -2.03 -5.14 -12.18
N GLU A 128 -1.66 -6.24 -12.86
CA GLU A 128 -2.61 -7.31 -13.19
C GLU A 128 -3.27 -7.85 -11.92
N SER A 129 -2.48 -8.17 -10.89
CA SER A 129 -3.00 -8.73 -9.65
C SER A 129 -3.99 -7.79 -8.96
N LEU A 130 -3.70 -6.49 -8.92
CA LEU A 130 -4.49 -5.48 -8.24
C LEU A 130 -5.78 -5.15 -9.01
N PHE A 131 -5.67 -4.90 -10.32
CA PHE A 131 -6.80 -4.42 -11.12
C PHE A 131 -7.70 -5.54 -11.65
N THR A 132 -7.23 -6.80 -11.66
CA THR A 132 -8.05 -7.97 -12.04
C THR A 132 -8.29 -8.93 -10.87
N ALA A 133 -8.25 -8.44 -9.63
CA ALA A 133 -8.48 -9.22 -8.43
C ALA A 133 -9.85 -9.92 -8.46
N VAL A 134 -9.88 -11.23 -8.17
CA VAL A 134 -11.11 -12.04 -8.24
C VAL A 134 -11.64 -12.48 -6.88
N PHE A 135 -10.89 -12.28 -5.81
CA PHE A 135 -11.27 -12.64 -4.43
C PHE A 135 -11.75 -14.10 -4.31
N PRO A 136 -10.87 -15.12 -4.44
CA PRO A 136 -11.28 -16.51 -4.38
C PRO A 136 -11.99 -16.82 -3.05
N ILE A 137 -13.08 -17.59 -3.09
CA ILE A 137 -13.92 -17.89 -1.92
C ILE A 137 -13.08 -18.43 -0.76
N LYS A 138 -12.15 -19.33 -1.04
CA LYS A 138 -11.26 -19.92 -0.04
C LYS A 138 -10.42 -18.85 0.68
N GLU A 139 -9.79 -17.95 -0.08
CA GLU A 139 -8.97 -16.86 0.46
C GLU A 139 -9.81 -15.90 1.33
N VAL A 140 -11.03 -15.58 0.89
CA VAL A 140 -11.99 -14.77 1.66
C VAL A 140 -12.32 -15.45 2.98
N GLN A 141 -12.69 -16.73 2.96
CA GLN A 141 -13.06 -17.48 4.16
C GLN A 141 -11.89 -17.59 5.16
N GLU A 142 -10.70 -17.90 4.67
CA GLU A 142 -9.49 -17.98 5.49
C GLU A 142 -9.15 -16.63 6.14
N LEU A 143 -9.24 -15.53 5.39
CA LEU A 143 -8.97 -14.20 5.93
C LEU A 143 -10.03 -13.79 6.96
N VAL A 144 -11.33 -14.00 6.67
CA VAL A 144 -12.44 -13.73 7.60
C VAL A 144 -12.22 -14.51 8.90
N HIS A 145 -11.95 -15.81 8.81
CA HIS A 145 -11.70 -16.66 9.99
C HIS A 145 -10.51 -16.14 10.82
N SER A 146 -9.38 -15.89 10.18
CA SER A 146 -8.17 -15.39 10.85
C SER A 146 -8.41 -14.04 11.52
N ARG A 147 -9.08 -13.10 10.84
CA ARG A 147 -9.37 -11.78 11.40
C ARG A 147 -10.38 -11.83 12.54
N ARG A 148 -11.42 -12.68 12.43
CA ARG A 148 -12.38 -12.91 13.49
C ARG A 148 -11.68 -13.40 14.76
N GLN A 149 -10.80 -14.40 14.64
CA GLN A 149 -10.03 -14.91 15.78
C GLN A 149 -9.18 -13.81 16.43
N LYS A 150 -8.44 -13.04 15.64
CA LYS A 150 -7.64 -11.92 16.14
C LYS A 150 -8.51 -10.88 16.83
N TYR A 151 -9.66 -10.57 16.26
CA TYR A 151 -10.60 -9.60 16.82
C TYR A 151 -11.17 -10.06 18.16
N THR A 152 -11.59 -11.33 18.28
CA THR A 152 -12.07 -11.93 19.53
C THR A 152 -11.04 -11.81 20.66
N VAL A 153 -9.74 -12.03 20.35
CA VAL A 153 -8.65 -11.84 21.32
C VAL A 153 -8.46 -10.37 21.68
N GLN A 154 -8.61 -9.44 20.73
CA GLN A 154 -8.51 -8.01 21.02
C GLN A 154 -9.64 -7.50 21.90
N GLU A 155 -10.87 -8.00 21.75
CA GLU A 155 -12.02 -7.63 22.59
C GLU A 155 -11.87 -7.99 24.07
N GLN A 156 -10.92 -8.88 24.41
CA GLN A 156 -10.59 -9.19 25.80
C GLN A 156 -9.66 -8.15 26.45
N LYS A 157 -9.10 -7.22 25.67
CA LYS A 157 -8.16 -6.21 26.15
C LYS A 157 -8.86 -4.92 26.51
N VAL A 158 -8.72 -4.48 27.75
CA VAL A 158 -9.32 -3.22 28.26
C VAL A 158 -8.86 -2.02 27.43
N SER A 159 -7.58 -1.97 27.05
CA SER A 159 -7.03 -0.89 26.21
C SER A 159 -7.72 -0.79 24.85
N PHE A 160 -8.01 -1.93 24.21
CA PHE A 160 -8.72 -1.96 22.93
C PHE A 160 -10.16 -1.45 23.09
N LEU A 161 -10.87 -1.90 24.11
CA LEU A 161 -12.24 -1.44 24.38
C LEU A 161 -12.30 0.06 24.71
N ALA A 162 -11.35 0.55 25.52
CA ALA A 162 -11.26 1.97 25.89
C ALA A 162 -11.00 2.84 24.65
N GLN A 163 -10.05 2.45 23.78
CA GLN A 163 -9.74 3.17 22.54
C GLN A 163 -10.97 3.22 21.61
N ARG A 164 -11.69 2.13 21.47
CA ARG A 164 -12.90 2.06 20.64
C ARG A 164 -14.01 2.96 21.19
N GLN A 165 -14.24 2.94 22.51
CA GLN A 165 -15.24 3.79 23.14
C GLN A 165 -14.85 5.28 22.99
N PHE A 166 -13.59 5.62 23.17
CA PHE A 166 -13.07 6.97 22.94
C PHE A 166 -13.33 7.43 21.50
N GLN A 167 -12.98 6.60 20.51
CA GLN A 167 -13.20 6.91 19.10
C GLN A 167 -14.70 7.11 18.78
N ARG A 168 -15.56 6.22 19.25
CA ARG A 168 -17.02 6.35 19.09
C ARG A 168 -17.56 7.66 19.66
N SER A 169 -17.11 8.03 20.87
CA SER A 169 -17.55 9.26 21.54
C SER A 169 -17.01 10.50 20.83
N LEU A 170 -15.73 10.49 20.44
CA LEU A 170 -15.10 11.64 19.78
C LEU A 170 -15.68 11.89 18.38
N MET A 171 -15.97 10.83 17.63
CA MET A 171 -16.41 10.89 16.23
C MET A 171 -17.93 10.67 16.07
N ALA A 172 -18.68 10.81 17.17
CA ALA A 172 -20.12 10.58 17.16
C ALA A 172 -20.83 11.41 16.08
N GLY A 173 -21.75 10.75 15.35
CA GLY A 173 -22.48 11.38 14.23
C GLY A 173 -21.72 11.40 12.90
N SER A 174 -20.51 10.87 12.83
CA SER A 174 -19.73 10.74 11.58
C SER A 174 -19.51 9.26 11.22
N THR A 175 -19.14 9.00 9.97
CA THR A 175 -18.75 7.66 9.48
C THR A 175 -17.48 7.11 10.18
N TYR A 176 -16.66 7.98 10.77
CA TYR A 176 -15.47 7.59 11.54
C TYR A 176 -15.81 6.90 12.87
N ALA A 177 -17.05 7.04 13.34
CA ALA A 177 -17.54 6.28 14.51
C ALA A 177 -17.90 4.82 14.18
N ASN A 178 -18.00 4.47 12.89
CA ASN A 178 -18.28 3.11 12.45
C ASN A 178 -17.04 2.23 12.64
N LEU A 179 -17.12 1.31 13.59
CA LEU A 179 -16.02 0.40 13.92
C LEU A 179 -16.49 -1.04 13.72
N ILE A 180 -15.61 -1.87 13.20
CA ILE A 180 -15.84 -3.32 13.01
C ILE A 180 -16.40 -3.91 14.32
N GLN A 181 -17.40 -4.75 14.23
CA GLN A 181 -17.99 -5.51 15.34
C GLN A 181 -17.84 -7.01 15.06
N LEU A 182 -17.90 -7.83 16.11
CA LEU A 182 -17.79 -9.28 15.97
C LEU A 182 -18.90 -9.86 15.06
N SER A 183 -20.10 -9.30 15.12
CA SER A 183 -21.25 -9.68 14.27
C SER A 183 -21.05 -9.36 12.78
N ASP A 184 -20.14 -8.46 12.42
CA ASP A 184 -19.90 -8.11 11.02
C ASP A 184 -19.23 -9.27 10.29
N PHE A 185 -18.41 -10.06 10.99
CA PHE A 185 -17.76 -11.25 10.41
C PHE A 185 -18.77 -12.33 9.99
N ASP A 186 -19.97 -12.37 10.58
CA ASP A 186 -21.03 -13.31 10.20
C ASP A 186 -21.73 -12.90 8.90
N ARG A 187 -21.57 -11.62 8.50
CA ARG A 187 -22.18 -11.02 7.30
C ARG A 187 -21.17 -10.75 6.19
N ALA A 188 -19.91 -11.13 6.41
CA ALA A 188 -18.87 -10.91 5.42
C ALA A 188 -19.18 -11.64 4.11
N ASP A 189 -19.31 -10.90 3.02
CA ASP A 189 -19.70 -11.42 1.72
C ASP A 189 -18.70 -11.04 0.62
N ARG A 190 -18.35 -12.04 -0.20
CA ARG A 190 -17.47 -11.86 -1.36
C ARG A 190 -18.01 -10.84 -2.36
N ALA A 191 -19.31 -10.83 -2.61
CA ALA A 191 -19.92 -9.90 -3.56
C ALA A 191 -19.76 -8.44 -3.11
N GLN A 192 -19.86 -8.18 -1.80
CA GLN A 192 -19.60 -6.85 -1.24
C GLN A 192 -18.12 -6.45 -1.41
N ILE A 193 -17.18 -7.38 -1.21
CA ILE A 193 -15.75 -7.15 -1.43
C ILE A 193 -15.48 -6.80 -2.91
N GLN A 194 -16.09 -7.53 -3.85
CA GLN A 194 -15.97 -7.27 -5.28
C GLN A 194 -16.57 -5.91 -5.67
N ALA A 195 -17.72 -5.55 -5.12
CA ALA A 195 -18.36 -4.26 -5.35
C ALA A 195 -17.48 -3.11 -4.80
N PHE A 196 -16.92 -3.28 -3.60
CA PHE A 196 -16.00 -2.33 -2.99
C PHE A 196 -14.75 -2.14 -3.86
N HIS A 197 -14.16 -3.23 -4.34
CA HIS A 197 -13.00 -3.17 -5.24
C HIS A 197 -13.33 -2.41 -6.54
N ALA A 198 -14.45 -2.73 -7.19
CA ALA A 198 -14.87 -2.09 -8.43
C ALA A 198 -15.09 -0.58 -8.27
N GLU A 199 -15.63 -0.14 -7.14
CA GLU A 199 -15.93 1.28 -6.90
C GLU A 199 -14.70 2.05 -6.41
N HIS A 200 -13.93 1.49 -5.46
CA HIS A 200 -12.92 2.23 -4.73
C HIS A 200 -11.48 1.99 -5.22
N TYR A 201 -11.22 0.87 -5.90
CA TYR A 201 -9.89 0.61 -6.48
C TYR A 201 -9.86 0.81 -7.98
N LEU A 202 -10.82 0.25 -8.74
CA LEU A 202 -10.81 0.43 -10.20
C LEU A 202 -11.09 1.87 -10.63
N LYS A 203 -11.95 2.60 -9.89
CA LYS A 203 -12.30 4.00 -10.16
C LYS A 203 -11.68 4.99 -9.19
N GLY A 204 -11.12 4.52 -8.10
CA GLY A 204 -10.73 5.32 -6.94
C GLY A 204 -9.29 5.80 -6.92
N LEU A 205 -8.47 5.50 -7.92
CA LEU A 205 -7.08 5.95 -8.00
C LEU A 205 -7.02 7.48 -8.03
N LYS A 206 -6.30 8.10 -7.08
CA LYS A 206 -6.19 9.56 -6.95
C LYS A 206 -4.79 10.07 -7.21
N LYS A 207 -3.80 9.37 -6.67
CA LYS A 207 -2.39 9.78 -6.77
C LYS A 207 -1.52 8.55 -6.94
N VAL A 208 -0.45 8.74 -7.68
CA VAL A 208 0.63 7.77 -7.85
C VAL A 208 1.94 8.46 -7.52
N PHE A 209 2.79 7.81 -6.74
CA PHE A 209 4.14 8.27 -6.50
C PHE A 209 5.11 7.22 -7.04
N LEU A 210 6.05 7.66 -7.89
CA LEU A 210 7.08 6.82 -8.48
C LEU A 210 8.44 7.45 -8.20
N VAL A 211 9.28 6.74 -7.46
CA VAL A 211 10.59 7.24 -7.03
C VAL A 211 11.64 6.15 -7.26
N GLY A 212 12.74 6.51 -7.92
CA GLY A 212 13.82 5.58 -8.21
C GLY A 212 14.84 6.17 -9.19
N ASP A 213 15.75 5.34 -9.67
CA ASP A 213 16.60 5.65 -10.82
C ASP A 213 15.91 5.13 -12.09
N LEU A 214 15.06 5.98 -12.67
CA LEU A 214 14.10 5.63 -13.71
C LEU A 214 14.65 5.96 -15.09
N THR A 215 14.44 5.07 -16.05
CA THR A 215 14.63 5.35 -17.46
C THR A 215 13.37 5.95 -18.09
N THR A 216 13.49 6.53 -19.28
CA THR A 216 12.31 6.99 -20.04
C THR A 216 11.39 5.81 -20.40
N GLU A 217 11.95 4.62 -20.63
CA GLU A 217 11.20 3.39 -20.91
C GLU A 217 10.38 2.96 -19.69
N ASP A 218 10.96 3.02 -18.48
CA ASP A 218 10.24 2.72 -17.24
C ASP A 218 9.03 3.64 -17.05
N LEU A 219 9.22 4.93 -17.28
CA LEU A 219 8.15 5.93 -17.15
C LEU A 219 7.02 5.66 -18.16
N ASN A 220 7.36 5.52 -19.43
CA ASN A 220 6.39 5.27 -20.49
C ASN A 220 5.65 3.93 -20.28
N GLY A 221 6.39 2.88 -19.90
CA GLY A 221 5.83 1.57 -19.61
C GLY A 221 4.90 1.61 -18.41
N PHE A 222 5.26 2.33 -17.35
CA PHE A 222 4.43 2.48 -16.18
C PHE A 222 3.17 3.35 -16.44
N GLU A 223 3.31 4.45 -17.16
CA GLU A 223 2.15 5.27 -17.59
C GLU A 223 1.17 4.43 -18.42
N ALA A 224 1.67 3.61 -19.35
CA ALA A 224 0.83 2.74 -20.18
C ALA A 224 0.06 1.68 -19.38
N LEU A 225 0.56 1.24 -18.21
CA LEU A 225 -0.16 0.31 -17.33
C LEU A 225 -1.33 0.97 -16.59
N LEU A 226 -1.26 2.29 -16.36
CA LEU A 226 -2.27 3.02 -15.58
C LEU A 226 -3.33 3.74 -16.45
N HIS A 227 -3.22 3.60 -17.75
CA HIS A 227 -4.17 4.10 -18.76
C HIS A 227 -5.27 3.05 -19.08
#